data_d157270d369c8fb14aed894ed1b8751a
#
_entry.id   d157270d369c8fb14aed894ed1b8751a
#
_cell.length_a   1.000
_cell.length_b   1.000
_cell.length_c   1.000
_cell.angle_alpha   90.00
_cell.angle_beta   90.00
_cell.angle_gamma   90.00
#
_symmetry.space_group_name_H-M   'P 1'
#
loop_
_entity.id
_entity.type
_entity.pdbx_description
1 polymer ?
#
loop_
_entity_poly.entity_id
_entity_poly.type
_entity_poly.pdbx_seq_one_letter_code
_entity_poly.pdbx_strand_id
1 'polypeptide(L)'
;MNVPRARTDISYSKEQLMFHEAIQLAVKQLSPFFIDGTDCIIRTKNTKTTHIKSANYPDPYPLPYPGITEDTCKIKTEKVRDQNIILIDDIYTKTVNIDEDCIQTLFNHGAKNVVLYTIAYTRRWTF
;
A
#
# COMPACT_ATOMS: atom_id res chain seq x y z
N MET A 1 -8.35 3.49 -2.28
CA MET A 1 -6.89 3.74 -2.38
C MET A 1 -6.13 2.43 -2.30
N ASN A 2 -4.87 2.40 -2.67
CA ASN A 2 -4.02 1.21 -2.62
C ASN A 2 -2.88 1.37 -1.62
N VAL A 3 -2.43 0.24 -1.08
CA VAL A 3 -1.20 0.19 -0.27
C VAL A 3 -0.01 0.52 -1.20
N PRO A 4 0.86 1.47 -0.84
CA PRO A 4 2.00 1.81 -1.67
C PRO A 4 3.06 0.69 -1.66
N ARG A 5 3.71 0.50 -2.79
CA ARG A 5 4.81 -0.45 -2.92
C ARG A 5 6.05 -0.01 -2.12
N ALA A 6 7.02 -0.91 -1.99
CA ALA A 6 8.23 -0.67 -1.19
C ALA A 6 9.13 0.46 -1.74
N ARG A 7 9.08 0.71 -3.05
CA ARG A 7 9.88 1.74 -3.72
C ARG A 7 9.01 2.87 -4.24
N THR A 8 9.62 4.02 -4.50
CA THR A 8 8.94 5.15 -5.15
C THR A 8 8.54 4.80 -6.58
N ASP A 9 7.48 5.42 -7.10
CA ASP A 9 6.92 5.09 -8.42
C ASP A 9 7.92 5.25 -9.56
N ILE A 10 8.85 6.20 -9.47
CA ILE A 10 9.90 6.38 -10.47
C ILE A 10 10.88 5.20 -10.57
N SER A 11 10.90 4.33 -9.57
CA SER A 11 11.74 3.12 -9.54
C SER A 11 11.11 1.94 -10.27
N TYR A 12 9.86 2.07 -10.74
CA TYR A 12 9.10 1.00 -11.37
C TYR A 12 8.88 1.25 -12.86
N SER A 13 8.81 0.16 -13.63
CA SER A 13 8.35 0.21 -15.02
C SER A 13 6.83 0.45 -15.08
N LYS A 14 6.33 0.79 -16.27
CA LYS A 14 4.91 0.97 -16.50
C LYS A 14 4.10 -0.28 -16.14
N GLU A 15 4.59 -1.45 -16.50
CA GLU A 15 3.93 -2.73 -16.20
C GLU A 15 3.82 -2.98 -14.70
N GLN A 16 4.82 -2.57 -13.94
CA GLN A 16 4.82 -2.71 -12.48
C GLN A 16 3.84 -1.77 -11.77
N LEU A 17 3.37 -0.71 -12.44
CA LEU A 17 2.39 0.24 -11.93
C LEU A 17 0.95 -0.06 -12.38
N MET A 18 0.71 -1.11 -13.16
CA MET A 18 -0.61 -1.46 -13.68
C MET A 18 -1.67 -1.69 -12.61
N PHE A 19 -1.28 -2.18 -11.43
CA PHE A 19 -2.23 -2.38 -10.33
C PHE A 19 -2.84 -1.06 -9.85
N HIS A 20 -2.01 -0.03 -9.70
CA HIS A 20 -2.44 1.32 -9.36
C HIS A 20 -3.37 1.90 -10.45
N GLU A 21 -2.99 1.78 -11.73
CA GLU A 21 -3.79 2.25 -12.86
C GLU A 21 -5.12 1.51 -12.96
N ALA A 22 -5.14 0.20 -12.69
CA ALA A 22 -6.38 -0.60 -12.70
C ALA A 22 -7.37 -0.13 -11.63
N ILE A 23 -6.91 0.24 -10.44
CA ILE A 23 -7.76 0.81 -9.40
C ILE A 23 -8.34 2.16 -9.83
N GLN A 24 -7.51 3.02 -10.43
CA GLN A 24 -7.97 4.32 -10.95
C GLN A 24 -9.07 4.14 -12.01
N LEU A 25 -8.87 3.21 -12.93
CA LEU A 25 -9.86 2.91 -13.98
C LEU A 25 -11.16 2.38 -13.37
N ALA A 26 -11.09 1.46 -12.42
CA ALA A 26 -12.27 0.92 -11.73
C ALA A 26 -13.06 2.01 -11.01
N VAL A 27 -12.38 2.89 -10.27
CA VAL A 27 -13.04 4.03 -9.59
C VAL A 27 -13.72 4.95 -10.59
N LYS A 28 -13.06 5.25 -11.71
CA LYS A 28 -13.65 6.07 -12.78
C LYS A 28 -14.93 5.45 -13.36
N GLN A 29 -14.94 4.12 -13.56
CA GLN A 29 -16.12 3.40 -14.06
C GLN A 29 -17.25 3.36 -13.04
N LEU A 30 -16.94 3.41 -11.75
CA LEU A 30 -17.91 3.39 -10.64
C LEU A 30 -18.31 4.79 -10.15
N SER A 31 -17.89 5.85 -10.83
CA SER A 31 -18.30 7.22 -10.51
C SER A 31 -19.82 7.39 -10.61
N PRO A 32 -20.50 8.10 -9.70
CA PRO A 32 -19.93 8.90 -8.59
C PRO A 32 -19.88 8.16 -7.25
N PHE A 33 -20.04 6.84 -7.21
CA PHE A 33 -20.16 6.07 -5.95
C PHE A 33 -18.86 5.99 -5.15
N PHE A 34 -17.72 6.09 -5.84
CA PHE A 34 -16.40 6.05 -5.21
C PHE A 34 -15.56 7.26 -5.64
N ILE A 35 -14.74 7.73 -4.72
CA ILE A 35 -13.77 8.79 -4.95
C ILE A 35 -12.39 8.18 -5.11
N ASP A 36 -11.62 8.63 -6.09
CA ASP A 36 -10.25 8.17 -6.29
C ASP A 36 -9.34 8.66 -5.16
N GLY A 37 -8.82 7.71 -4.40
CA GLY A 37 -7.85 7.92 -3.33
C GLY A 37 -6.47 7.33 -3.63
N THR A 38 -6.17 6.98 -4.88
CA THR A 38 -4.89 6.35 -5.23
C THR A 38 -3.68 7.26 -5.05
N ASP A 39 -3.88 8.55 -4.99
CA ASP A 39 -2.84 9.56 -4.75
C ASP A 39 -2.77 10.04 -3.28
N CYS A 40 -3.53 9.42 -2.38
CA CYS A 40 -3.57 9.86 -0.97
C CYS A 40 -2.36 9.41 -0.15
N ILE A 41 -1.74 8.30 -0.52
CA ILE A 41 -0.53 7.77 0.12
C ILE A 41 0.56 7.68 -0.94
N ILE A 42 1.62 8.43 -0.78
CA ILE A 42 2.72 8.52 -1.76
C ILE A 42 4.00 8.07 -1.09
N ARG A 43 4.63 7.02 -1.62
CA ARG A 43 5.95 6.57 -1.17
C ARG A 43 7.00 7.62 -1.49
N THR A 44 7.71 8.09 -0.48
CA THR A 44 8.77 9.11 -0.63
C THR A 44 10.17 8.56 -0.47
N LYS A 45 10.31 7.41 0.21
CA LYS A 45 11.60 6.72 0.39
C LYS A 45 11.47 5.26 0.01
N ASN A 46 12.48 4.74 -0.66
CA ASN A 46 12.59 3.31 -0.94
C ASN A 46 12.83 2.54 0.37
N THR A 47 12.12 1.45 0.51
CA THR A 47 12.24 0.54 1.65
C THR A 47 12.52 -0.88 1.16
N LYS A 48 12.86 -1.79 2.08
CA LYS A 48 13.10 -3.18 1.73
C LYS A 48 11.85 -3.83 1.16
N THR A 49 12.03 -4.62 0.10
CA THR A 49 10.95 -5.43 -0.48
C THR A 49 10.72 -6.68 0.38
N THR A 50 9.53 -6.83 0.93
CA THR A 50 9.21 -7.84 1.94
C THR A 50 8.80 -9.21 1.38
N HIS A 51 8.38 -9.27 0.12
CA HIS A 51 7.89 -10.51 -0.51
C HIS A 51 8.99 -11.35 -1.16
N ILE A 52 10.21 -10.83 -1.32
CA ILE A 52 11.34 -11.54 -1.92
C ILE A 52 12.26 -12.05 -0.82
N LYS A 53 12.05 -13.30 -0.41
CA LYS A 53 12.94 -14.03 0.49
C LYS A 53 13.93 -14.89 -0.30
N SER A 54 14.74 -14.28 -1.13
CA SER A 54 15.82 -15.00 -1.81
C SER A 54 17.16 -14.57 -1.21
N ALA A 55 17.92 -15.52 -0.70
CA ALA A 55 19.30 -15.29 -0.28
C ALA A 55 20.21 -14.79 -1.43
N ASN A 56 19.76 -14.94 -2.66
CA ASN A 56 20.48 -14.55 -3.89
C ASN A 56 20.04 -13.17 -4.42
N TYR A 57 19.11 -12.49 -3.77
CA TYR A 57 18.68 -11.15 -4.17
C TYR A 57 19.08 -10.16 -3.07
N PRO A 58 20.23 -9.49 -3.18
CA PRO A 58 20.64 -8.50 -2.20
C PRO A 58 19.70 -7.30 -2.30
N ASP A 59 18.89 -7.10 -1.26
CA ASP A 59 18.12 -5.89 -1.13
C ASP A 59 19.03 -4.80 -0.51
N PRO A 60 19.33 -3.71 -1.24
CA PRO A 60 20.26 -2.67 -0.77
C PRO A 60 19.66 -1.78 0.32
N TYR A 61 18.38 -1.97 0.67
CA TYR A 61 17.68 -1.11 1.62
C TYR A 61 17.73 -1.64 3.06
N PRO A 62 17.78 -0.74 4.05
CA PRO A 62 18.04 -1.12 5.44
C PRO A 62 16.90 -1.92 6.08
N LEU A 63 17.31 -2.77 7.04
CA LEU A 63 16.45 -3.43 8.01
C LEU A 63 16.42 -2.59 9.31
N PRO A 64 15.32 -2.71 10.10
CA PRO A 64 14.07 -3.39 9.79
C PRO A 64 13.26 -2.65 8.72
N TYR A 65 12.31 -3.33 8.08
CA TYR A 65 11.37 -2.69 7.16
C TYR A 65 10.60 -1.59 7.90
N PRO A 66 10.73 -0.33 7.50
CA PRO A 66 10.13 0.78 8.26
C PRO A 66 8.61 0.91 8.05
N GLY A 67 8.02 0.10 7.17
CA GLY A 67 6.59 0.11 6.92
C GLY A 67 6.07 1.34 6.21
N ILE A 68 4.80 1.63 6.47
CA ILE A 68 4.12 2.83 5.99
C ILE A 68 4.09 3.84 7.14
N THR A 69 5.04 4.72 7.16
CA THR A 69 5.21 5.76 8.20
C THR A 69 5.34 7.13 7.57
N GLU A 70 5.23 8.19 8.38
CA GLU A 70 5.45 9.57 7.93
C GLU A 70 6.86 9.80 7.36
N ASP A 71 7.85 9.02 7.83
CA ASP A 71 9.22 9.09 7.32
C ASP A 71 9.39 8.48 5.92
N THR A 72 8.50 7.58 5.53
CA THR A 72 8.60 6.80 4.28
C THR A 72 7.52 7.12 3.27
N CYS A 73 6.43 7.74 3.71
CA CYS A 73 5.27 8.08 2.90
C CYS A 73 4.74 9.47 3.25
N LYS A 74 4.25 10.16 2.23
CA LYS A 74 3.47 11.39 2.41
C LYS A 74 1.99 11.03 2.36
N ILE A 75 1.23 11.44 3.37
CA ILE A 75 -0.22 11.24 3.45
C ILE A 75 -0.94 12.57 3.21
N LYS A 76 -1.91 12.57 2.31
CA LYS A 76 -2.79 13.72 2.08
C LYS A 76 -3.93 13.71 3.09
N THR A 77 -3.67 14.24 4.29
CA THR A 77 -4.62 14.24 5.42
C THR A 77 -5.97 14.86 5.06
N GLU A 78 -5.99 15.90 4.26
CA GLU A 78 -7.21 16.57 3.81
C GLU A 78 -8.13 15.67 2.98
N LYS A 79 -7.57 14.64 2.33
CA LYS A 79 -8.32 13.63 1.56
C LYS A 79 -8.67 12.37 2.36
N VAL A 80 -8.08 12.20 3.52
CA VAL A 80 -8.23 11.01 4.39
C VAL A 80 -9.19 11.27 5.53
N ARG A 81 -9.14 12.48 6.11
CA ARG A 81 -9.92 12.84 7.30
C ARG A 81 -11.41 12.65 7.08
N ASP A 82 -12.06 12.01 8.05
CA ASP A 82 -13.49 11.72 8.10
C ASP A 82 -14.01 10.84 6.94
N GLN A 83 -13.11 10.20 6.18
CA GLN A 83 -13.48 9.34 5.04
C GLN A 83 -13.66 7.87 5.47
N ASN A 84 -14.60 7.21 4.79
CA ASN A 84 -14.69 5.76 4.75
C ASN A 84 -13.80 5.26 3.62
N ILE A 85 -12.81 4.45 3.94
CA ILE A 85 -11.74 4.07 3.02
C ILE A 85 -11.80 2.58 2.71
N ILE A 86 -11.78 2.24 1.42
CA ILE A 86 -11.42 0.90 0.96
C ILE A 86 -9.94 0.94 0.60
N LEU A 87 -9.14 0.23 1.40
CA LEU A 87 -7.71 0.04 1.18
C LEU A 87 -7.51 -1.27 0.41
N ILE A 88 -6.79 -1.22 -0.69
CA ILE A 88 -6.60 -2.36 -1.60
C ILE A 88 -5.13 -2.74 -1.64
N ASP A 89 -4.82 -4.03 -1.46
CA ASP A 89 -3.50 -4.60 -1.69
C ASP A 89 -3.61 -5.84 -2.57
N ASP A 90 -2.54 -6.20 -3.25
CA ASP A 90 -2.50 -7.39 -4.09
C ASP A 90 -2.37 -8.66 -3.23
N ILE A 91 -1.49 -8.68 -2.25
CA ILE A 91 -1.20 -9.84 -1.40
C ILE A 91 -1.12 -9.46 0.07
N TYR A 92 -1.94 -10.07 0.91
CA TYR A 92 -1.81 -9.99 2.35
C TYR A 92 -0.85 -11.06 2.89
N THR A 93 0.12 -10.64 3.68
CA THR A 93 1.09 -11.52 4.35
C THR A 93 1.07 -11.25 5.85
N LYS A 94 0.50 -12.18 6.62
CA LYS A 94 0.28 -12.04 8.07
C LYS A 94 1.54 -11.75 8.89
N THR A 95 2.71 -12.19 8.42
CA THR A 95 3.99 -12.03 9.14
C THR A 95 4.69 -10.72 8.84
N VAL A 96 4.11 -9.90 7.99
CA VAL A 96 4.64 -8.59 7.58
C VAL A 96 3.54 -7.56 7.81
N ASN A 97 3.75 -6.62 8.72
CA ASN A 97 2.73 -5.67 9.18
C ASN A 97 2.52 -4.48 8.21
N ILE A 98 2.64 -4.68 6.91
CA ILE A 98 2.53 -3.59 5.93
C ILE A 98 1.11 -3.03 5.88
N ASP A 99 0.12 -3.91 5.76
CA ASP A 99 -1.28 -3.50 5.66
C ASP A 99 -1.76 -2.91 6.98
N GLU A 100 -1.38 -3.52 8.10
CA GLU A 100 -1.72 -3.05 9.44
C GLU A 100 -1.11 -1.68 9.71
N ASP A 101 0.15 -1.45 9.32
CA ASP A 101 0.82 -0.15 9.45
C ASP A 101 0.14 0.91 8.58
N CYS A 102 -0.27 0.54 7.37
CA CYS A 102 -1.00 1.42 6.48
C CYS A 102 -2.37 1.81 7.06
N ILE A 103 -3.11 0.85 7.59
CA ILE A 103 -4.40 1.07 8.27
C ILE A 103 -4.21 2.00 9.47
N GLN A 104 -3.22 1.73 10.31
CA GLN A 104 -2.94 2.56 11.48
C GLN A 104 -2.58 4.00 11.07
N THR A 105 -1.77 4.15 10.02
CA THR A 105 -1.41 5.46 9.49
C THR A 105 -2.63 6.23 9.00
N LEU A 106 -3.55 5.58 8.32
CA LEU A 106 -4.80 6.20 7.88
C LEU A 106 -5.66 6.67 9.07
N PHE A 107 -5.77 5.87 10.12
CA PHE A 107 -6.46 6.30 11.34
C PHE A 107 -5.76 7.47 12.05
N ASN A 108 -4.43 7.48 12.09
CA ASN A 108 -3.65 8.60 12.65
C ASN A 108 -3.91 9.91 11.88
N HIS A 109 -4.23 9.81 10.59
CA HIS A 109 -4.63 10.95 9.75
C HIS A 109 -6.14 11.23 9.73
N GLY A 110 -6.90 10.57 10.61
CA GLY A 110 -8.31 10.88 10.86
C GLY A 110 -9.30 10.13 9.97
N ALA A 111 -8.91 9.01 9.35
CA ALA A 111 -9.87 8.17 8.64
C ALA A 111 -11.00 7.73 9.58
N LYS A 112 -12.25 7.74 9.09
CA LYS A 112 -13.42 7.32 9.86
C LYS A 112 -13.52 5.81 9.97
N ASN A 113 -13.41 5.12 8.85
CA ASN A 113 -13.38 3.67 8.75
C ASN A 113 -12.40 3.24 7.65
N VAL A 114 -11.76 2.09 7.84
CA VAL A 114 -10.89 1.48 6.85
C VAL A 114 -11.28 0.01 6.67
N VAL A 115 -11.58 -0.39 5.45
CA VAL A 115 -11.81 -1.79 5.06
C VAL A 115 -10.66 -2.22 4.16
N LEU A 116 -9.95 -3.25 4.56
CA LEU A 116 -8.89 -3.85 3.75
C LEU A 116 -9.48 -4.90 2.80
N TYR A 117 -9.15 -4.79 1.53
CA TYR A 117 -9.42 -5.80 0.52
C TYR A 117 -8.11 -6.26 -0.12
N THR A 118 -7.87 -7.56 -0.14
CA THR A 118 -6.69 -8.16 -0.79
C THR A 118 -7.11 -9.21 -1.80
N ILE A 119 -6.38 -9.28 -2.91
CA ILE A 119 -6.67 -10.25 -3.99
C ILE A 119 -6.16 -11.64 -3.61
N ALA A 120 -5.02 -11.70 -2.91
CA ALA A 120 -4.39 -12.94 -2.52
C ALA A 120 -3.97 -12.91 -1.04
N TYR A 121 -3.80 -14.10 -0.49
CA TYR A 121 -3.31 -14.33 0.87
C TYR A 121 -2.15 -15.33 0.85
N THR A 122 -1.03 -14.96 1.46
CA THR A 122 0.12 -15.87 1.57
C THR A 122 -0.12 -16.91 2.65
N ARG A 123 -0.29 -18.17 2.27
CA ARG A 123 -0.34 -19.30 3.20
C ARG A 123 1.08 -19.81 3.44
N ARG A 124 1.46 -19.94 4.70
CA ARG A 124 2.61 -20.77 5.06
C ARG A 124 2.12 -22.21 5.18
N TRP A 125 2.71 -23.11 4.41
CA TRP A 125 2.58 -24.54 4.65
C TRP A 125 3.43 -24.84 5.87
N THR A 126 2.80 -25.14 6.99
CA THR A 126 3.45 -25.77 8.14
C THR A 126 3.40 -27.28 7.89
N PHE A 127 4.54 -27.83 7.56
CA PHE A 127 4.72 -29.27 7.56
C PHE A 127 4.95 -29.76 8.97
#